data_39962ac8fef8e9b4e706e96d43287589
#
_entry.id   39962ac8fef8e9b4e706e96d43287589
#
_cell.length_a   1.000
_cell.length_b   1.000
_cell.length_c   1.000
_cell.angle_alpha   90.00
_cell.angle_beta   90.00
_cell.angle_gamma   90.00
#
_symmetry.space_group_name_H-M   'P 1'
#
loop_
_entity.id
_entity.type
_entity.pdbx_description
1 polymer ?
#
loop_
_entity_poly.entity_id
_entity_poly.type
_entity_poly.pdbx_seq_one_letter_code
_entity_poly.pdbx_strand_id
1 'polypeptide(L)'
;MTNPRRQRPLLASFWMMGALLSISGMAIAGRELSSELNAFQISFTRSLFCLLALLVILIFIGFHKVKTTQPKLHLLRNTIHFGGQTGWLYGVAFLPLAEVFAIEFTAPIWTALLAVIFLKEPLTKYRTLSILLGFAGIMIILRPGMQLVQPAALVVLFATFCFASTYVFTRHMSATESPLAIIFYMNLVQLPIGLVASLPNWNYPTVQCWPWIILLGLTGLGSHFCFAHAFRHAAASVVSPLDFMRLPLIALVGWSIYDESWDIMIFLGGIIIFSGNLLNLWTEQRFAKNPAKTNNPK
;
A
#
# COMPACT_ATOMS: atom_id res chain seq x y z
N MET A 1 -22.23 20.74 -9.51
CA MET A 1 -22.17 19.97 -10.78
C MET A 1 -20.74 20.01 -11.28
N THR A 2 -19.92 19.02 -10.99
CA THR A 2 -18.53 18.96 -11.42
C THR A 2 -18.50 18.43 -12.84
N ASN A 3 -17.96 19.28 -13.74
CA ASN A 3 -17.67 18.95 -15.13
C ASN A 3 -17.01 17.56 -15.24
N PRO A 4 -17.50 16.60 -16.04
CA PRO A 4 -16.85 15.31 -16.19
C PRO A 4 -15.49 15.54 -16.81
N ARG A 5 -14.44 15.54 -15.96
CA ARG A 5 -13.05 15.66 -16.42
C ARG A 5 -12.84 14.61 -17.50
N ARG A 6 -12.47 15.07 -18.70
CA ARG A 6 -12.18 14.20 -19.84
C ARG A 6 -11.15 13.16 -19.38
N GLN A 7 -11.59 11.91 -19.26
CA GLN A 7 -10.71 10.80 -18.84
C GLN A 7 -9.57 10.68 -19.87
N ARG A 8 -8.34 10.55 -19.37
CA ARG A 8 -7.13 10.36 -20.18
C ARG A 8 -6.47 9.04 -19.77
N PRO A 9 -7.02 7.89 -20.22
CA PRO A 9 -6.58 6.57 -19.75
C PRO A 9 -5.10 6.29 -20.05
N LEU A 10 -4.58 6.71 -21.19
CA LEU A 10 -3.17 6.54 -21.56
C LEU A 10 -2.23 7.30 -20.61
N LEU A 11 -2.62 8.53 -20.19
CA LEU A 11 -1.83 9.31 -19.25
C LEU A 11 -1.91 8.70 -17.84
N ALA A 12 -3.07 8.16 -17.45
CA ALA A 12 -3.21 7.41 -16.21
C ALA A 12 -2.33 6.15 -16.20
N SER A 13 -2.30 5.39 -17.31
CA SER A 13 -1.44 4.22 -17.45
C SER A 13 0.05 4.57 -17.37
N PHE A 14 0.47 5.69 -17.94
CA PHE A 14 1.85 6.19 -17.81
C PHE A 14 2.21 6.46 -16.34
N TRP A 15 1.35 7.16 -15.60
CA TRP A 15 1.56 7.39 -14.17
C TRP A 15 1.51 6.12 -13.34
N MET A 16 0.65 5.15 -13.71
CA MET A 16 0.63 3.84 -13.06
C MET A 16 1.93 3.08 -13.27
N MET A 17 2.50 3.11 -14.47
CA MET A 17 3.82 2.51 -14.71
C MET A 17 4.88 3.13 -13.79
N GLY A 18 4.88 4.45 -13.64
CA GLY A 18 5.75 5.13 -12.67
C GLY A 18 5.53 4.68 -11.22
N ALA A 19 4.27 4.45 -10.82
CA ALA A 19 3.92 3.92 -9.49
C ALA A 19 4.44 2.49 -9.32
N LEU A 20 4.22 1.61 -10.30
CA LEU A 20 4.67 0.21 -10.28
C LEU A 20 6.21 0.12 -10.16
N LEU A 21 6.93 0.89 -10.96
CA LEU A 21 8.39 0.95 -10.91
C LEU A 21 8.88 1.51 -9.57
N SER A 22 8.21 2.53 -9.03
CA SER A 22 8.57 3.09 -7.72
C SER A 22 8.37 2.07 -6.59
N ILE A 23 7.25 1.35 -6.55
CA ILE A 23 7.01 0.36 -5.49
C ILE A 23 7.95 -0.83 -5.63
N SER A 24 8.21 -1.29 -6.87
CA SER A 24 9.19 -2.35 -7.11
C SER A 24 10.60 -1.91 -6.70
N GLY A 25 11.02 -0.69 -7.03
CA GLY A 25 12.28 -0.11 -6.58
C GLY A 25 12.37 0.03 -5.06
N MET A 26 11.24 0.36 -4.39
CA MET A 26 11.16 0.40 -2.93
C MET A 26 11.33 -1.00 -2.31
N ALA A 27 10.77 -2.04 -2.92
CA ALA A 27 10.94 -3.42 -2.48
C ALA A 27 12.38 -3.90 -2.65
N ILE A 28 13.00 -3.62 -3.80
CA ILE A 28 14.42 -3.92 -4.05
C ILE A 28 15.30 -3.20 -3.01
N ALA A 29 15.13 -1.89 -2.84
CA ALA A 29 15.90 -1.12 -1.88
C ALA A 29 15.71 -1.62 -0.43
N GLY A 30 14.47 -1.99 -0.07
CA GLY A 30 14.16 -2.59 1.23
C GLY A 30 14.86 -3.94 1.44
N ARG A 31 14.89 -4.79 0.42
CA ARG A 31 15.57 -6.09 0.44
C ARG A 31 17.08 -5.92 0.60
N GLU A 32 17.71 -5.06 -0.21
CA GLU A 32 19.14 -4.79 -0.14
C GLU A 32 19.55 -4.21 1.22
N LEU A 33 18.78 -3.24 1.73
CA LEU A 33 19.04 -2.64 3.04
C LEU A 33 18.84 -3.62 4.20
N SER A 34 17.99 -4.63 4.04
CA SER A 34 17.72 -5.62 5.10
C SER A 34 18.91 -6.51 5.44
N SER A 35 19.93 -6.55 4.59
CA SER A 35 21.20 -7.23 4.86
C SER A 35 22.01 -6.59 6.00
N GLU A 36 21.86 -5.27 6.23
CA GLU A 36 22.61 -4.52 7.24
C GLU A 36 21.69 -3.84 8.27
N LEU A 37 20.50 -3.41 7.86
CA LEU A 37 19.60 -2.61 8.67
C LEU A 37 18.33 -3.39 9.03
N ASN A 38 17.84 -3.24 10.24
CA ASN A 38 16.54 -3.79 10.62
C ASN A 38 15.37 -2.98 10.02
N ALA A 39 14.18 -3.57 9.96
CA ALA A 39 13.01 -2.96 9.32
C ALA A 39 12.59 -1.62 9.96
N PHE A 40 12.83 -1.42 11.27
CA PHE A 40 12.55 -0.15 11.94
C PHE A 40 13.51 0.94 11.46
N GLN A 41 14.79 0.60 11.32
CA GLN A 41 15.82 1.52 10.85
C GLN A 41 15.62 1.88 9.38
N ILE A 42 15.23 0.92 8.53
CA ILE A 42 14.85 1.17 7.14
C ILE A 42 13.65 2.12 7.08
N SER A 43 12.63 1.91 7.93
CA SER A 43 11.46 2.80 8.03
C SER A 43 11.84 4.20 8.52
N PHE A 44 12.76 4.31 9.48
CA PHE A 44 13.30 5.58 9.95
C PHE A 44 14.04 6.34 8.83
N THR A 45 14.99 5.69 8.15
CA THR A 45 15.79 6.33 7.09
C THR A 45 14.91 6.80 5.93
N ARG A 46 13.91 5.99 5.54
CA ARG A 46 12.91 6.39 4.55
C ARG A 46 12.13 7.64 4.99
N SER A 47 11.62 7.64 6.22
CA SER A 47 10.84 8.77 6.75
C SER A 47 11.69 10.04 6.86
N LEU A 48 12.96 9.91 7.26
CA LEU A 48 13.90 11.01 7.31
C LEU A 48 14.13 11.62 5.93
N PHE A 49 14.44 10.79 4.94
CA PHE A 49 14.67 11.24 3.57
C PHE A 49 13.43 11.91 2.97
N CYS A 50 12.26 11.28 3.13
CA CYS A 50 11.00 11.82 2.63
C CYS A 50 10.63 13.14 3.32
N LEU A 51 10.84 13.25 4.64
CA LEU A 51 10.55 14.47 5.39
C LEU A 51 11.47 15.61 4.96
N LEU A 52 12.78 15.35 4.81
CA LEU A 52 13.73 16.35 4.32
C LEU A 52 13.36 16.86 2.93
N ALA A 53 13.02 15.96 2.01
CA ALA A 53 12.58 16.34 0.67
C ALA A 53 11.27 17.17 0.72
N LEU A 54 10.30 16.79 1.56
CA LEU A 54 9.06 17.54 1.74
C LEU A 54 9.31 18.91 2.37
N LEU A 55 10.23 19.02 3.33
CA LEU A 55 10.59 20.32 3.91
C LEU A 55 11.18 21.26 2.87
N VAL A 56 12.07 20.77 1.99
CA VAL A 56 12.59 21.56 0.87
C VAL A 56 11.43 22.03 -0.03
N ILE A 57 10.51 21.15 -0.41
CA ILE A 57 9.34 21.51 -1.21
C ILE A 57 8.50 22.59 -0.49
N LEU A 58 8.26 22.44 0.82
CA LEU A 58 7.44 23.36 1.61
C LEU A 58 8.07 24.77 1.76
N ILE A 59 9.39 24.89 1.71
CA ILE A 59 10.07 26.20 1.67
C ILE A 59 9.61 26.98 0.44
N PHE A 60 9.42 26.33 -0.72
CA PHE A 60 9.01 27.00 -1.96
C PHE A 60 7.50 27.22 -2.08
N ILE A 61 6.68 26.25 -1.60
CA ILE A 61 5.21 26.33 -1.78
C ILE A 61 4.46 26.83 -0.54
N GLY A 62 5.15 26.96 0.60
CA GLY A 62 4.64 27.48 1.86
C GLY A 62 4.06 26.42 2.81
N PHE A 63 4.38 26.57 4.10
CA PHE A 63 3.93 25.67 5.18
C PHE A 63 2.42 25.71 5.44
N HIS A 64 1.72 26.73 4.94
CA HIS A 64 0.25 26.77 5.03
C HIS A 64 -0.45 25.61 4.34
N LYS A 65 0.23 24.92 3.38
CA LYS A 65 -0.29 23.75 2.65
C LYS A 65 -0.40 22.49 3.49
N VAL A 66 0.27 22.45 4.64
CA VAL A 66 0.26 21.30 5.57
C VAL A 66 -0.41 21.62 6.91
N LYS A 67 -1.17 22.70 6.99
CA LYS A 67 -2.00 22.98 8.17
C LYS A 67 -3.04 21.87 8.34
N THR A 68 -3.22 21.40 9.58
CA THR A 68 -4.20 20.36 9.92
C THR A 68 -5.12 20.82 11.04
N THR A 69 -6.35 20.33 10.99
CA THR A 69 -7.34 20.44 12.07
C THR A 69 -7.51 19.14 12.84
N GLN A 70 -6.86 18.06 12.41
CA GLN A 70 -7.04 16.71 12.94
C GLN A 70 -5.73 16.03 13.39
N PRO A 71 -4.91 16.67 14.27
CA PRO A 71 -3.59 16.15 14.63
C PRO A 71 -3.64 14.77 15.32
N LYS A 72 -4.67 14.51 16.14
CA LYS A 72 -4.86 13.22 16.81
C LYS A 72 -5.13 12.09 15.81
N LEU A 73 -5.89 12.39 14.76
CA LEU A 73 -6.20 11.41 13.73
C LEU A 73 -4.97 11.11 12.85
N HIS A 74 -4.17 12.13 12.56
CA HIS A 74 -2.86 11.95 11.94
C HIS A 74 -1.95 11.04 12.77
N LEU A 75 -1.88 11.27 14.09
CA LEU A 75 -1.06 10.44 14.98
C LEU A 75 -1.53 8.97 14.94
N LEU A 76 -2.82 8.71 15.16
CA LEU A 76 -3.38 7.35 15.17
C LEU A 76 -3.15 6.65 13.82
N ARG A 77 -3.55 7.30 12.71
CA ARG A 77 -3.42 6.77 11.36
C ARG A 77 -1.97 6.42 11.03
N ASN A 78 -1.03 7.31 11.38
CA ASN A 78 0.37 7.17 10.98
C ASN A 78 1.13 6.18 11.87
N THR A 79 0.72 5.99 13.12
CA THR A 79 1.21 4.91 13.98
C THR A 79 0.78 3.54 13.45
N ILE A 80 -0.50 3.39 13.03
CA ILE A 80 -0.98 2.15 12.39
C ILE A 80 -0.23 1.91 11.08
N HIS A 81 -0.07 2.96 10.25
CA HIS A 81 0.68 2.85 9.00
C HIS A 81 2.14 2.45 9.22
N PHE A 82 2.77 2.94 10.29
CA PHE A 82 4.14 2.56 10.64
C PHE A 82 4.26 1.05 10.89
N GLY A 83 3.31 0.48 11.67
CA GLY A 83 3.25 -0.97 11.88
C GLY A 83 3.10 -1.75 10.57
N GLY A 84 2.20 -1.28 9.69
CA GLY A 84 2.02 -1.86 8.35
C GLY A 84 3.29 -1.80 7.51
N GLN A 85 3.92 -0.64 7.43
CA GLN A 85 5.13 -0.45 6.63
C GLN A 85 6.32 -1.24 7.14
N THR A 86 6.53 -1.25 8.46
CA THR A 86 7.64 -2.01 9.05
C THR A 86 7.41 -3.52 8.90
N GLY A 87 6.17 -3.99 9.08
CA GLY A 87 5.81 -5.39 8.83
C GLY A 87 5.97 -5.78 7.36
N TRP A 88 5.64 -4.90 6.43
CA TRP A 88 5.86 -5.11 4.99
C TRP A 88 7.34 -5.19 4.65
N LEU A 89 8.19 -4.29 5.19
CA LEU A 89 9.64 -4.32 5.01
C LEU A 89 10.25 -5.59 5.62
N TYR A 90 9.73 -6.04 6.77
CA TYR A 90 10.12 -7.33 7.34
C TYR A 90 9.78 -8.48 6.40
N GLY A 91 8.58 -8.48 5.81
CA GLY A 91 8.19 -9.47 4.81
C GLY A 91 9.10 -9.46 3.59
N VAL A 92 9.41 -8.27 3.05
CA VAL A 92 10.36 -8.09 1.94
C VAL A 92 11.73 -8.67 2.25
N ALA A 93 12.18 -8.62 3.50
CA ALA A 93 13.47 -9.18 3.92
C ALA A 93 13.50 -10.72 3.92
N PHE A 94 12.37 -11.39 4.24
CA PHE A 94 12.36 -12.83 4.56
C PHE A 94 11.54 -13.70 3.62
N LEU A 95 10.66 -13.13 2.78
CA LEU A 95 9.80 -13.87 1.86
C LEU A 95 10.17 -13.60 0.41
N PRO A 96 9.81 -14.49 -0.51
CA PRO A 96 9.83 -14.17 -1.93
C PRO A 96 9.02 -12.90 -2.22
N LEU A 97 9.56 -12.01 -3.06
CA LEU A 97 8.91 -10.73 -3.33
C LEU A 97 7.49 -10.90 -3.87
N ALA A 98 7.28 -11.88 -4.76
CA ALA A 98 5.95 -12.18 -5.31
C ALA A 98 4.94 -12.57 -4.21
N GLU A 99 5.37 -13.30 -3.17
CA GLU A 99 4.51 -13.70 -2.05
C GLU A 99 4.09 -12.48 -1.22
N VAL A 100 5.02 -11.58 -0.88
CA VAL A 100 4.73 -10.34 -0.15
C VAL A 100 3.66 -9.52 -0.87
N PHE A 101 3.81 -9.32 -2.17
CA PHE A 101 2.86 -8.52 -2.96
C PHE A 101 1.51 -9.23 -3.16
N ALA A 102 1.52 -10.56 -3.30
CA ALA A 102 0.27 -11.32 -3.41
C ALA A 102 -0.55 -11.23 -2.11
N ILE A 103 0.09 -11.32 -0.94
CA ILE A 103 -0.57 -11.11 0.37
C ILE A 103 -1.06 -9.67 0.49
N GLU A 104 -0.27 -8.67 0.08
CA GLU A 104 -0.65 -7.25 0.13
C GLU A 104 -1.90 -6.95 -0.70
N PHE A 105 -2.13 -7.65 -1.81
CA PHE A 105 -3.34 -7.48 -2.62
C PHE A 105 -4.64 -7.88 -1.92
N THR A 106 -4.59 -8.42 -0.71
CA THR A 106 -5.78 -8.61 0.12
C THR A 106 -6.21 -7.34 0.85
N ALA A 107 -5.44 -6.25 0.81
CA ALA A 107 -5.79 -4.98 1.45
C ALA A 107 -7.21 -4.47 1.11
N PRO A 108 -7.71 -4.52 -0.14
CA PRO A 108 -9.08 -4.13 -0.45
C PRO A 108 -10.14 -4.97 0.26
N ILE A 109 -9.86 -6.25 0.53
CA ILE A 109 -10.77 -7.16 1.23
C ILE A 109 -10.88 -6.75 2.69
N TRP A 110 -9.74 -6.52 3.34
CA TRP A 110 -9.70 -5.99 4.71
C TRP A 110 -10.37 -4.62 4.79
N THR A 111 -10.16 -3.75 3.79
CA THR A 111 -10.81 -2.44 3.71
C THR A 111 -12.33 -2.58 3.61
N ALA A 112 -12.83 -3.51 2.79
CA ALA A 112 -14.26 -3.80 2.68
C ALA A 112 -14.84 -4.31 4.00
N LEU A 113 -14.13 -5.20 4.69
CA LEU A 113 -14.55 -5.73 6.00
C LEU A 113 -14.61 -4.62 7.06
N LEU A 114 -13.57 -3.79 7.14
CA LEU A 114 -13.50 -2.65 8.04
C LEU A 114 -14.60 -1.61 7.76
N ALA A 115 -14.93 -1.38 6.50
CA ALA A 115 -16.01 -0.48 6.11
C ALA A 115 -17.38 -0.99 6.58
N VAL A 116 -17.63 -2.30 6.53
CA VAL A 116 -18.86 -2.91 7.10
C VAL A 116 -18.90 -2.72 8.60
N ILE A 117 -17.80 -2.98 9.31
CA ILE A 117 -17.75 -2.96 10.78
C ILE A 117 -17.82 -1.51 11.32
N PHE A 118 -16.99 -0.62 10.82
CA PHE A 118 -16.79 0.73 11.37
C PHE A 118 -17.67 1.78 10.70
N LEU A 119 -17.91 1.68 9.39
CA LEU A 119 -18.74 2.64 8.66
C LEU A 119 -20.19 2.17 8.54
N LYS A 120 -20.51 0.97 9.06
CA LYS A 120 -21.85 0.35 9.00
C LYS A 120 -22.39 0.26 7.56
N GLU A 121 -21.48 0.09 6.59
CA GLU A 121 -21.86 -0.11 5.20
C GLU A 121 -22.55 -1.48 5.02
N PRO A 122 -23.54 -1.60 4.13
CA PRO A 122 -24.28 -2.85 3.97
C PRO A 122 -23.38 -3.96 3.40
N LEU A 123 -23.50 -5.16 3.97
CA LEU A 123 -22.83 -6.36 3.45
C LEU A 123 -23.65 -6.93 2.30
N THR A 124 -23.32 -6.53 1.08
CA THR A 124 -24.00 -7.03 -0.13
C THR A 124 -23.48 -8.42 -0.51
N LYS A 125 -24.30 -9.21 -1.24
CA LYS A 125 -23.89 -10.55 -1.74
C LYS A 125 -22.56 -10.53 -2.51
N TYR A 126 -22.35 -9.50 -3.31
CA TYR A 126 -21.09 -9.33 -4.09
C TYR A 126 -19.90 -9.01 -3.21
N ARG A 127 -20.09 -8.18 -2.17
CA ARG A 127 -19.05 -7.86 -1.20
C ARG A 127 -18.67 -9.11 -0.38
N THR A 128 -19.66 -9.89 0.04
CA THR A 128 -19.43 -11.19 0.71
C THR A 128 -18.61 -12.12 -0.19
N LEU A 129 -19.00 -12.26 -1.47
CA LEU A 129 -18.28 -13.10 -2.42
C LEU A 129 -16.83 -12.61 -2.64
N SER A 130 -16.62 -11.30 -2.73
CA SER A 130 -15.26 -10.71 -2.84
C SER A 130 -14.40 -11.05 -1.62
N ILE A 131 -14.95 -10.95 -0.42
CA ILE A 131 -14.25 -11.31 0.81
C ILE A 131 -13.92 -12.80 0.82
N LEU A 132 -14.85 -13.66 0.45
CA LEU A 132 -14.62 -15.13 0.39
C LEU A 132 -13.55 -15.49 -0.64
N LEU A 133 -13.58 -14.88 -1.83
CA LEU A 133 -12.55 -15.09 -2.85
C LEU A 133 -11.16 -14.63 -2.34
N GLY A 134 -11.09 -13.54 -1.61
CA GLY A 134 -9.85 -13.08 -1.05
C GLY A 134 -9.27 -14.03 0.01
N PHE A 135 -10.10 -14.53 0.90
CA PHE A 135 -9.66 -15.54 1.86
C PHE A 135 -9.26 -16.85 1.18
N ALA A 136 -10.01 -17.29 0.15
CA ALA A 136 -9.65 -18.48 -0.63
C ALA A 136 -8.27 -18.29 -1.31
N GLY A 137 -8.02 -17.12 -1.91
CA GLY A 137 -6.74 -16.82 -2.53
C GLY A 137 -5.57 -16.83 -1.54
N ILE A 138 -5.75 -16.24 -0.34
CA ILE A 138 -4.72 -16.32 0.73
C ILE A 138 -4.44 -17.77 1.15
N MET A 139 -5.49 -18.59 1.31
CA MET A 139 -5.31 -20.00 1.68
C MET A 139 -4.53 -20.76 0.62
N ILE A 140 -4.70 -20.43 -0.66
CA ILE A 140 -3.92 -21.03 -1.77
C ILE A 140 -2.46 -20.58 -1.70
N ILE A 141 -2.19 -19.30 -1.38
CA ILE A 141 -0.81 -18.78 -1.26
C ILE A 141 -0.10 -19.38 -0.05
N LEU A 142 -0.72 -19.34 1.12
CA LEU A 142 -0.09 -19.77 2.37
C LEU A 142 -0.06 -21.29 2.56
N ARG A 143 -0.96 -22.04 1.89
CA ARG A 143 -1.05 -23.54 1.95
C ARG A 143 -0.95 -24.09 3.37
N PRO A 144 -1.73 -23.61 4.35
CA PRO A 144 -1.63 -24.08 5.71
C PRO A 144 -1.92 -25.60 5.77
N GLY A 145 -1.06 -26.34 6.48
CA GLY A 145 -1.15 -27.82 6.56
C GLY A 145 -0.43 -28.59 5.45
N MET A 146 -0.05 -27.95 4.34
CA MET A 146 0.80 -28.56 3.31
C MET A 146 2.26 -28.15 3.46
N GLN A 147 2.50 -26.97 4.00
CA GLN A 147 3.82 -26.46 4.38
C GLN A 147 3.71 -25.62 5.66
N LEU A 148 4.82 -25.44 6.36
CA LEU A 148 4.87 -24.52 7.50
C LEU A 148 4.68 -23.09 7.00
N VAL A 149 3.64 -22.43 7.50
CA VAL A 149 3.42 -21.01 7.22
C VAL A 149 4.54 -20.21 7.86
N GLN A 150 5.30 -19.50 7.05
CA GLN A 150 6.39 -18.69 7.56
C GLN A 150 5.85 -17.55 8.45
N PRO A 151 6.43 -17.30 9.63
CA PRO A 151 6.00 -16.19 10.48
C PRO A 151 5.98 -14.83 9.76
N ALA A 152 6.91 -14.63 8.83
CA ALA A 152 6.98 -13.42 8.02
C ALA A 152 5.70 -13.21 7.17
N ALA A 153 5.07 -14.26 6.66
CA ALA A 153 3.82 -14.17 5.91
C ALA A 153 2.65 -13.67 6.80
N LEU A 154 2.60 -14.10 8.05
CA LEU A 154 1.62 -13.59 9.02
C LEU A 154 1.88 -12.13 9.37
N VAL A 155 3.15 -11.72 9.47
CA VAL A 155 3.51 -10.31 9.67
C VAL A 155 3.08 -9.46 8.47
N VAL A 156 3.26 -9.93 7.23
CA VAL A 156 2.77 -9.23 6.02
C VAL A 156 1.24 -9.17 6.00
N LEU A 157 0.56 -10.23 6.40
CA LEU A 157 -0.91 -10.23 6.49
C LEU A 157 -1.41 -9.19 7.52
N PHE A 158 -0.76 -9.12 8.69
CA PHE A 158 -1.02 -8.06 9.67
C PHE A 158 -0.69 -6.67 9.11
N ALA A 159 0.43 -6.52 8.40
CA ALA A 159 0.81 -5.27 7.74
C ALA A 159 -0.27 -4.83 6.74
N THR A 160 -0.81 -5.76 5.98
CA THR A 160 -1.90 -5.51 5.01
C THR A 160 -3.19 -5.04 5.70
N PHE A 161 -3.52 -5.62 6.86
CA PHE A 161 -4.63 -5.13 7.69
C PHE A 161 -4.39 -3.70 8.20
N CYS A 162 -3.16 -3.36 8.60
CA CYS A 162 -2.77 -2.00 8.97
C CYS A 162 -2.91 -1.03 7.80
N PHE A 163 -2.52 -1.42 6.58
CA PHE A 163 -2.71 -0.60 5.38
C PHE A 163 -4.18 -0.39 5.07
N ALA A 164 -5.00 -1.43 5.15
CA ALA A 164 -6.45 -1.34 4.97
C ALA A 164 -7.08 -0.36 5.96
N SER A 165 -6.72 -0.45 7.24
CA SER A 165 -7.15 0.50 8.28
C SER A 165 -6.75 1.93 7.92
N THR A 166 -5.51 2.11 7.44
CA THR A 166 -4.99 3.40 7.01
C THR A 166 -5.76 3.97 5.83
N TYR A 167 -6.22 3.14 4.88
CA TYR A 167 -7.05 3.59 3.76
C TYR A 167 -8.42 4.10 4.24
N VAL A 168 -9.04 3.46 5.22
CA VAL A 168 -10.30 3.92 5.82
C VAL A 168 -10.12 5.28 6.49
N PHE A 169 -9.07 5.45 7.32
CA PHE A 169 -8.75 6.74 7.93
C PHE A 169 -8.44 7.81 6.88
N THR A 170 -7.65 7.48 5.87
CA THR A 170 -7.28 8.42 4.79
C THR A 170 -8.51 8.89 4.03
N ARG A 171 -9.47 7.99 3.73
CA ARG A 171 -10.73 8.34 3.09
C ARG A 171 -11.52 9.36 3.93
N HIS A 172 -11.59 9.14 5.25
CA HIS A 172 -12.26 10.08 6.16
C HIS A 172 -11.54 11.45 6.19
N MET A 173 -10.22 11.45 6.31
CA MET A 173 -9.40 12.66 6.37
C MET A 173 -9.38 13.45 5.06
N SER A 174 -9.53 12.80 3.92
CA SER A 174 -9.49 13.45 2.59
C SER A 174 -10.58 14.51 2.39
N ALA A 175 -11.61 14.52 3.24
CA ALA A 175 -12.64 15.56 3.21
C ALA A 175 -12.15 16.93 3.70
N THR A 176 -11.15 16.95 4.59
CA THR A 176 -10.67 18.16 5.28
C THR A 176 -9.17 18.41 5.13
N GLU A 177 -8.40 17.35 4.86
CA GLU A 177 -6.94 17.41 4.82
C GLU A 177 -6.42 17.35 3.38
N SER A 178 -5.36 18.10 3.09
CA SER A 178 -4.70 18.02 1.78
C SER A 178 -3.87 16.74 1.65
N PRO A 179 -3.72 16.17 0.45
CA PRO A 179 -2.83 15.02 0.24
C PRO A 179 -1.39 15.28 0.71
N LEU A 180 -0.91 16.51 0.54
CA LEU A 180 0.41 16.92 0.99
C LEU A 180 0.53 16.88 2.53
N ALA A 181 -0.51 17.35 3.25
CA ALA A 181 -0.55 17.28 4.71
C ALA A 181 -0.53 15.81 5.19
N ILE A 182 -1.30 14.94 4.54
CA ILE A 182 -1.34 13.51 4.89
C ILE A 182 0.05 12.88 4.78
N ILE A 183 0.77 13.13 3.68
CA ILE A 183 2.13 12.60 3.46
C ILE A 183 3.14 13.25 4.41
N PHE A 184 3.03 14.55 4.66
CA PHE A 184 3.91 15.28 5.57
C PHE A 184 3.81 14.73 7.00
N TYR A 185 2.59 14.67 7.55
CA TYR A 185 2.38 14.13 8.91
C TYR A 185 2.68 12.63 9.01
N MET A 186 2.54 11.88 7.91
CA MET A 186 2.97 10.49 7.88
C MET A 186 4.46 10.37 8.23
N ASN A 187 5.31 11.09 7.50
CA ASN A 187 6.75 11.01 7.74
C ASN A 187 7.15 11.68 9.07
N LEU A 188 6.47 12.77 9.46
CA LEU A 188 6.74 13.47 10.72
C LEU A 188 6.46 12.59 11.96
N VAL A 189 5.38 11.78 11.93
CA VAL A 189 5.02 10.87 13.02
C VAL A 189 5.89 9.61 13.00
N GLN A 190 6.15 9.06 11.81
CA GLN A 190 6.90 7.82 11.67
C GLN A 190 8.40 7.98 12.00
N LEU A 191 8.96 9.17 11.78
CA LEU A 191 10.37 9.46 12.05
C LEU A 191 10.76 9.18 13.52
N PRO A 192 10.13 9.80 14.53
CA PRO A 192 10.48 9.54 15.93
C PRO A 192 10.15 8.10 16.36
N ILE A 193 9.05 7.51 15.87
CA ILE A 193 8.71 6.13 16.19
C ILE A 193 9.78 5.18 15.65
N GLY A 194 10.18 5.35 14.39
CA GLY A 194 11.22 4.55 13.75
C GLY A 194 12.57 4.71 14.44
N LEU A 195 12.94 5.94 14.82
CA LEU A 195 14.17 6.20 15.56
C LEU A 195 14.17 5.42 16.89
N VAL A 196 13.17 5.61 17.73
CA VAL A 196 13.10 4.97 19.05
C VAL A 196 13.07 3.44 18.91
N ALA A 197 12.29 2.91 17.97
CA ALA A 197 12.18 1.46 17.75
C ALA A 197 13.48 0.83 17.20
N SER A 198 14.32 1.61 16.51
CA SER A 198 15.58 1.11 15.95
C SER A 198 16.76 1.16 16.91
N LEU A 199 16.71 1.99 17.98
CA LEU A 199 17.83 2.18 18.91
C LEU A 199 18.40 0.89 19.54
N PRO A 200 17.57 -0.11 19.95
CA PRO A 200 18.13 -1.31 20.60
C PRO A 200 19.06 -2.13 19.71
N ASN A 201 18.86 -2.10 18.39
CA ASN A 201 19.62 -2.84 17.39
C ASN A 201 20.09 -1.90 16.27
N TRP A 202 20.62 -0.75 16.64
CA TRP A 202 21.07 0.24 15.69
C TRP A 202 22.38 -0.18 15.03
N ASN A 203 22.38 -0.24 13.70
CA ASN A 203 23.56 -0.47 12.89
C ASN A 203 23.90 0.78 12.08
N TYR A 204 25.20 1.10 11.95
CA TYR A 204 25.62 2.19 11.09
C TYR A 204 25.66 1.69 9.64
N PRO A 205 24.90 2.34 8.71
CA PRO A 205 24.89 1.91 7.31
C PRO A 205 26.27 2.08 6.69
N THR A 206 26.73 1.06 5.98
CA THR A 206 27.95 1.15 5.20
C THR A 206 27.79 2.06 3.98
N VAL A 207 28.88 2.39 3.30
CA VAL A 207 28.81 3.22 2.09
C VAL A 207 27.98 2.56 0.99
N GLN A 208 27.94 1.23 0.93
CA GLN A 208 27.14 0.45 -0.01
C GLN A 208 25.63 0.61 0.20
N CYS A 209 25.17 0.94 1.40
CA CYS A 209 23.75 1.18 1.70
C CYS A 209 23.21 2.51 1.14
N TRP A 210 24.07 3.52 0.92
CA TRP A 210 23.61 4.86 0.54
C TRP A 210 22.81 4.93 -0.77
N PRO A 211 23.20 4.24 -1.86
CA PRO A 211 22.40 4.20 -3.07
C PRO A 211 20.98 3.67 -2.82
N TRP A 212 20.85 2.64 -1.99
CA TRP A 212 19.58 2.02 -1.63
C TRP A 212 18.73 2.90 -0.71
N ILE A 213 19.36 3.62 0.22
CA ILE A 213 18.67 4.62 1.06
C ILE A 213 18.08 5.74 0.20
N ILE A 214 18.84 6.26 -0.76
CA ILE A 214 18.39 7.28 -1.69
C ILE A 214 17.25 6.73 -2.56
N LEU A 215 17.42 5.53 -3.13
CA LEU A 215 16.39 4.87 -3.93
C LEU A 215 15.10 4.66 -3.13
N LEU A 216 15.21 4.18 -1.87
CA LEU A 216 14.08 3.98 -0.97
C LEU A 216 13.29 5.28 -0.72
N GLY A 217 13.98 6.38 -0.49
CA GLY A 217 13.37 7.69 -0.29
C GLY A 217 12.70 8.23 -1.54
N LEU A 218 13.40 8.19 -2.68
CA LEU A 218 12.87 8.65 -3.98
C LEU A 218 11.65 7.84 -4.41
N THR A 219 11.72 6.53 -4.30
CA THR A 219 10.62 5.62 -4.69
C THR A 219 9.44 5.70 -3.72
N GLY A 220 9.69 5.94 -2.43
CA GLY A 220 8.65 6.19 -1.44
C GLY A 220 7.81 7.42 -1.76
N LEU A 221 8.42 8.56 -2.11
CA LEU A 221 7.71 9.75 -2.56
C LEU A 221 7.14 9.59 -3.98
N GLY A 222 7.90 8.99 -4.88
CA GLY A 222 7.54 8.77 -6.28
C GLY A 222 6.27 7.95 -6.43
N SER A 223 6.11 6.89 -5.63
CA SER A 223 4.90 6.06 -5.65
C SER A 223 3.64 6.87 -5.32
N HIS A 224 3.66 7.63 -4.22
CA HIS A 224 2.53 8.48 -3.83
C HIS A 224 2.20 9.54 -4.87
N PHE A 225 3.23 10.17 -5.45
CA PHE A 225 3.07 11.16 -6.49
C PHE A 225 2.45 10.56 -7.76
N CYS A 226 2.96 9.42 -8.21
CA CYS A 226 2.47 8.74 -9.40
C CYS A 226 1.04 8.23 -9.22
N PHE A 227 0.69 7.62 -8.08
CA PHE A 227 -0.68 7.22 -7.78
C PHE A 227 -1.65 8.42 -7.77
N ALA A 228 -1.29 9.51 -7.11
CA ALA A 228 -2.13 10.71 -7.08
C ALA A 228 -2.42 11.23 -8.49
N HIS A 229 -1.43 11.23 -9.38
CA HIS A 229 -1.61 11.63 -10.77
C HIS A 229 -2.43 10.63 -11.58
N ALA A 230 -2.23 9.31 -11.40
CA ALA A 230 -3.02 8.29 -12.08
C ALA A 230 -4.51 8.45 -11.76
N PHE A 231 -4.88 8.55 -10.48
CA PHE A 231 -6.27 8.75 -10.04
C PHE A 231 -6.85 10.12 -10.44
N ARG A 232 -6.00 11.11 -10.69
CA ARG A 232 -6.45 12.41 -11.23
C ARG A 232 -6.89 12.31 -12.69
N HIS A 233 -6.33 11.36 -13.46
CA HIS A 233 -6.53 11.25 -14.92
C HIS A 233 -7.51 10.14 -15.30
N ALA A 234 -7.75 9.15 -14.45
CA ALA A 234 -8.73 8.09 -14.70
C ALA A 234 -9.45 7.65 -13.44
N ALA A 235 -10.60 7.00 -13.63
CA ALA A 235 -11.36 6.41 -12.53
C ALA A 235 -10.63 5.19 -11.94
N ALA A 236 -10.95 4.85 -10.69
CA ALA A 236 -10.39 3.68 -10.01
C ALA A 236 -10.59 2.37 -10.78
N SER A 237 -11.66 2.26 -11.58
CA SER A 237 -11.93 1.10 -12.46
C SER A 237 -10.88 0.87 -13.54
N VAL A 238 -10.12 1.91 -13.89
CA VAL A 238 -9.01 1.83 -14.86
C VAL A 238 -7.68 1.66 -14.13
N VAL A 239 -7.49 2.39 -13.03
CA VAL A 239 -6.23 2.43 -12.28
C VAL A 239 -5.98 1.14 -11.49
N SER A 240 -7.01 0.63 -10.79
CA SER A 240 -6.85 -0.54 -9.92
C SER A 240 -6.46 -1.83 -10.66
N PRO A 241 -7.03 -2.17 -11.84
CA PRO A 241 -6.54 -3.31 -12.61
C PRO A 241 -5.08 -3.20 -13.02
N LEU A 242 -4.60 -1.98 -13.33
CA LEU A 242 -3.20 -1.77 -13.69
C LEU A 242 -2.26 -2.00 -12.50
N ASP A 243 -2.70 -1.74 -11.26
CA ASP A 243 -1.88 -1.99 -10.06
C ASP A 243 -1.53 -3.47 -9.91
N PHE A 244 -2.38 -4.39 -10.37
CA PHE A 244 -2.10 -5.83 -10.34
C PHE A 244 -0.96 -6.27 -11.26
N MET A 245 -0.60 -5.46 -12.26
CA MET A 245 0.60 -5.70 -13.07
C MET A 245 1.89 -5.67 -12.23
N ARG A 246 1.79 -5.17 -11.01
CA ARG A 246 2.89 -5.20 -10.02
C ARG A 246 3.30 -6.63 -9.66
N LEU A 247 2.36 -7.59 -9.60
CA LEU A 247 2.68 -8.97 -9.23
C LEU A 247 3.60 -9.66 -10.26
N PRO A 248 3.28 -9.71 -11.56
CA PRO A 248 4.19 -10.29 -12.53
C PRO A 248 5.50 -9.50 -12.65
N LEU A 249 5.47 -8.17 -12.50
CA LEU A 249 6.68 -7.34 -12.54
C LEU A 249 7.62 -7.70 -11.39
N ILE A 250 7.12 -7.79 -10.15
CA ILE A 250 7.95 -8.09 -8.99
C ILE A 250 8.41 -9.55 -8.96
N ALA A 251 7.60 -10.47 -9.50
CA ALA A 251 8.00 -11.87 -9.67
C ALA A 251 9.16 -12.00 -10.68
N LEU A 252 9.12 -11.21 -11.76
CA LEU A 252 10.25 -11.15 -12.71
C LEU A 252 11.51 -10.59 -12.03
N VAL A 253 11.38 -9.57 -11.19
CA VAL A 253 12.48 -9.00 -10.39
C VAL A 253 13.03 -10.06 -9.42
N GLY A 254 12.16 -10.73 -8.66
CA GLY A 254 12.55 -11.81 -7.73
C GLY A 254 13.33 -12.92 -8.43
N TRP A 255 12.83 -13.37 -9.57
CA TRP A 255 13.50 -14.39 -10.38
C TRP A 255 14.82 -13.92 -10.97
N SER A 256 14.88 -12.72 -11.56
CA SER A 256 16.06 -12.27 -12.31
C SER A 256 17.21 -11.72 -11.43
N ILE A 257 16.90 -11.21 -10.24
CA ILE A 257 17.88 -10.56 -9.34
C ILE A 257 18.18 -11.42 -8.10
N TYR A 258 17.17 -12.15 -7.60
CA TYR A 258 17.27 -12.87 -6.34
C TYR A 258 17.17 -14.39 -6.48
N ASP A 259 17.19 -14.94 -7.70
CA ASP A 259 17.06 -16.37 -8.00
C ASP A 259 15.81 -17.01 -7.34
N GLU A 260 14.75 -16.20 -7.12
CA GLU A 260 13.50 -16.70 -6.54
C GLU A 260 12.78 -17.62 -7.54
N SER A 261 12.29 -18.76 -7.06
CA SER A 261 11.54 -19.71 -7.88
C SER A 261 10.14 -19.19 -8.21
N TRP A 262 9.66 -19.50 -9.43
CA TRP A 262 8.28 -19.25 -9.82
C TRP A 262 7.35 -20.21 -9.09
N ASP A 263 6.51 -19.68 -8.21
CA ASP A 263 5.48 -20.47 -7.52
C ASP A 263 4.11 -20.23 -8.15
N ILE A 264 3.62 -21.24 -8.86
CA ILE A 264 2.33 -21.19 -9.55
C ILE A 264 1.16 -20.90 -8.58
N MET A 265 1.26 -21.32 -7.32
CA MET A 265 0.19 -21.10 -6.34
C MET A 265 0.10 -19.64 -5.92
N ILE A 266 1.22 -18.90 -5.91
CA ILE A 266 1.21 -17.44 -5.68
C ILE A 266 0.43 -16.75 -6.79
N PHE A 267 0.63 -17.14 -8.05
CA PHE A 267 -0.10 -16.58 -9.19
C PHE A 267 -1.59 -16.98 -9.18
N LEU A 268 -1.91 -18.25 -8.90
CA LEU A 268 -3.29 -18.71 -8.80
C LEU A 268 -4.05 -17.99 -7.68
N GLY A 269 -3.47 -17.93 -6.49
CA GLY A 269 -4.05 -17.20 -5.37
C GLY A 269 -4.19 -15.71 -5.66
N GLY A 270 -3.17 -15.09 -6.28
CA GLY A 270 -3.19 -13.69 -6.72
C GLY A 270 -4.32 -13.41 -7.72
N ILE A 271 -4.54 -14.28 -8.71
CA ILE A 271 -5.64 -14.15 -9.69
C ILE A 271 -7.01 -14.23 -8.99
N ILE A 272 -7.17 -15.11 -8.00
CA ILE A 272 -8.42 -15.24 -7.25
C ILE A 272 -8.68 -13.98 -6.41
N ILE A 273 -7.66 -13.47 -5.70
CA ILE A 273 -7.74 -12.20 -4.96
C ILE A 273 -8.10 -11.05 -5.90
N PHE A 274 -7.43 -10.98 -7.05
CA PHE A 274 -7.71 -9.98 -8.07
C PHE A 274 -9.15 -10.02 -8.56
N SER A 275 -9.65 -11.21 -8.88
CA SER A 275 -11.04 -11.40 -9.31
C SER A 275 -12.04 -10.92 -8.25
N GLY A 276 -11.77 -11.20 -6.97
CA GLY A 276 -12.54 -10.69 -5.84
C GLY A 276 -12.51 -9.15 -5.76
N ASN A 277 -11.34 -8.55 -5.92
CA ASN A 277 -11.18 -7.09 -5.89
C ASN A 277 -11.90 -6.41 -7.06
N LEU A 278 -11.81 -6.98 -8.27
CA LEU A 278 -12.55 -6.47 -9.44
C LEU A 278 -14.07 -6.55 -9.23
N LEU A 279 -14.56 -7.66 -8.68
CA LEU A 279 -15.98 -7.84 -8.38
C LEU A 279 -16.47 -6.78 -7.39
N ASN A 280 -15.71 -6.52 -6.31
CA ASN A 280 -16.04 -5.48 -5.34
C ASN A 280 -16.08 -4.10 -6.00
N LEU A 281 -15.04 -3.74 -6.74
CA LEU A 281 -14.94 -2.45 -7.41
C LEU A 281 -16.07 -2.21 -8.41
N TRP A 282 -16.38 -3.21 -9.23
CA TRP A 282 -17.46 -3.13 -10.21
C TRP A 282 -18.83 -2.97 -9.58
N THR A 283 -19.03 -3.63 -8.45
CA THR A 283 -20.28 -3.55 -7.69
C THR A 283 -20.46 -2.17 -7.06
N GLU A 284 -19.42 -1.64 -6.40
CA GLU A 284 -19.45 -0.29 -5.81
C GLU A 284 -19.78 0.78 -6.87
N GLN A 285 -19.23 0.66 -8.07
CA GLN A 285 -19.52 1.60 -9.16
C GLN A 285 -20.95 1.50 -9.67
N ARG A 286 -21.55 0.29 -9.72
CA ARG A 286 -22.96 0.11 -10.09
C ARG A 286 -23.90 0.74 -9.06
N PHE A 287 -23.62 0.58 -7.78
CA PHE A 287 -24.41 1.18 -6.70
C PHE A 287 -24.27 2.70 -6.69
N ALA A 288 -23.07 3.24 -6.91
CA ALA A 288 -22.85 4.68 -7.01
C ALA A 288 -23.61 5.34 -8.18
N LYS A 289 -23.84 4.60 -9.26
CA LYS A 289 -24.63 5.07 -10.43
C LYS A 289 -26.14 4.95 -10.26
N ASN A 290 -26.64 4.06 -9.36
CA ASN A 290 -28.06 3.80 -9.15
C ASN A 290 -28.42 3.77 -7.65
N PRO A 291 -28.41 4.90 -6.94
CA PRO A 291 -28.72 4.96 -5.51
C PRO A 291 -30.16 4.55 -5.16
N ALA A 292 -31.08 4.58 -6.08
CA ALA A 292 -32.49 4.25 -5.87
C ALA A 292 -32.79 2.74 -5.62
N LYS A 293 -31.82 1.84 -5.89
CA LYS A 293 -32.01 0.38 -5.67
C LYS A 293 -31.58 -0.09 -4.29
N THR A 294 -31.04 0.77 -3.43
CA THR A 294 -30.59 0.42 -2.07
C THR A 294 -31.68 0.43 -1.02
N ASN A 295 -32.86 1.02 -1.32
CA ASN A 295 -33.96 1.18 -0.33
C ASN A 295 -35.05 0.09 -0.40
N ASN A 296 -34.84 -1.03 -1.07
CA ASN A 296 -35.81 -2.12 -1.10
C ASN A 296 -35.13 -3.46 -0.74
N PRO A 297 -35.02 -3.83 0.57
CA PRO A 297 -34.63 -5.17 0.98
C PRO A 297 -35.83 -6.08 0.73
N LYS A 298 -35.75 -6.93 -0.31
CA LYS A 298 -36.58 -8.13 -0.42
C LYS A 298 -35.84 -9.29 0.20
#